data_714f26e8745e42d551930116950cd45f
#
_entry.id   714f26e8745e42d551930116950cd45f
#
_cell.length_a   1.000
_cell.length_b   1.000
_cell.length_c   1.000
_cell.angle_alpha   90.00
_cell.angle_beta   90.00
_cell.angle_gamma   90.00
#
_symmetry.space_group_name_H-M   'P 1'
#
loop_
_entity.id
_entity.type
_entity.pdbx_description
1 polymer ?
#
loop_
_entity_poly.entity_id
_entity_poly.type
_entity_poly.pdbx_seq_one_letter_code
_entity_poly.pdbx_strand_id
1 'polypeptide(L)'
;MLIYSQTTGEMHNAEGELLGTGYAGHGEGVNNPALQSIHNTGPLPQGIYTINSPVNTATHGPYVMWLTPDPTNEMFGRSGFGIHADEIANPGKHLASTGCIVMSNPARIAIWQSGDRQLRVTS
;
A
#
# COMPACT_ATOMS: atom_id res chain seq x y z
N MET A 1 -8.62 -0.30 -13.08
CA MET A 1 -7.65 0.30 -12.13
C MET A 1 -8.14 0.05 -10.72
N LEU A 2 -7.29 -0.51 -9.88
CA LEU A 2 -7.58 -0.64 -8.44
C LEU A 2 -7.49 0.74 -7.79
N ILE A 3 -8.23 0.94 -6.71
CA ILE A 3 -8.24 2.23 -5.98
C ILE A 3 -7.98 1.95 -4.49
N TYR A 4 -6.98 2.63 -3.94
CA TYR A 4 -6.65 2.59 -2.52
C TYR A 4 -6.86 3.97 -1.89
N SER A 5 -7.61 4.02 -0.79
CA SER A 5 -7.81 5.26 -0.02
C SER A 5 -6.80 5.35 1.11
N GLN A 6 -6.03 6.45 1.15
CA GLN A 6 -5.12 6.72 2.27
C GLN A 6 -5.85 6.85 3.59
N THR A 7 -7.06 7.42 3.56
CA THR A 7 -7.83 7.71 4.79
C THR A 7 -8.47 6.47 5.37
N THR A 8 -9.06 5.61 4.54
CA THR A 8 -9.79 4.43 5.03
C THR A 8 -8.95 3.16 5.06
N GLY A 9 -7.86 3.12 4.30
CA GLY A 9 -7.08 1.91 4.11
C GLY A 9 -7.76 0.86 3.25
N GLU A 10 -8.85 1.22 2.58
CA GLU A 10 -9.61 0.28 1.75
C GLU A 10 -9.08 0.21 0.33
N MET A 11 -8.99 -1.01 -0.18
CA MET A 11 -8.62 -1.30 -1.57
C MET A 11 -9.85 -1.85 -2.29
N HIS A 12 -10.26 -1.16 -3.36
CA HIS A 12 -11.38 -1.57 -4.20
C HIS A 12 -10.92 -1.91 -5.61
N ASN A 13 -11.63 -2.83 -6.27
CA ASN A 13 -11.40 -3.11 -7.69
C ASN A 13 -12.12 -2.08 -8.58
N ALA A 14 -11.98 -2.24 -9.90
CA ALA A 14 -12.58 -1.30 -10.86
C ALA A 14 -14.12 -1.30 -10.81
N GLU A 15 -14.73 -2.38 -10.33
CA GLU A 15 -16.18 -2.50 -10.16
C GLU A 15 -16.66 -1.96 -8.81
N GLY A 16 -15.77 -1.46 -7.97
CA GLY A 16 -16.11 -0.92 -6.66
C GLY A 16 -16.22 -1.97 -5.55
N GLU A 17 -15.81 -3.21 -5.81
CA GLU A 17 -15.82 -4.26 -4.79
C GLU A 17 -14.62 -4.12 -3.86
N LEU A 18 -14.86 -4.29 -2.56
CA LEU A 18 -13.80 -4.23 -1.55
C LEU A 18 -12.94 -5.49 -1.61
N LEU A 19 -11.64 -5.33 -1.87
CA LEU A 19 -10.68 -6.44 -1.87
C LEU A 19 -10.02 -6.65 -0.51
N GLY A 20 -9.93 -5.61 0.29
CA GLY A 20 -9.34 -5.68 1.62
C GLY A 20 -9.21 -4.31 2.25
N THR A 21 -8.97 -4.30 3.56
CA THR A 21 -8.74 -3.09 4.34
C THR A 21 -7.43 -3.26 5.10
N GLY A 22 -6.56 -2.27 4.99
CA GLY A 22 -5.26 -2.27 5.67
C GLY A 22 -4.90 -0.88 6.15
N TYR A 23 -3.60 -0.60 6.15
CA TYR A 23 -3.12 0.73 6.54
C TYR A 23 -1.82 1.05 5.81
N ALA A 24 -1.46 2.33 5.80
CA ALA A 24 -0.19 2.82 5.30
C ALA A 24 0.26 4.00 6.15
N GLY A 25 1.56 4.02 6.49
CA GLY A 25 2.14 5.06 7.33
C GLY A 25 2.47 4.60 8.73
N HIS A 26 3.12 5.48 9.50
CA HIS A 26 3.62 5.20 10.85
C HIS A 26 3.23 6.32 11.81
N GLY A 27 2.87 5.95 13.05
CA GLY A 27 2.51 6.94 14.07
C GLY A 27 1.38 7.85 13.62
N GLU A 28 1.62 9.16 13.68
CA GLU A 28 0.64 10.15 13.23
C GLU A 28 0.32 10.07 11.74
N GLY A 29 1.19 9.42 10.98
CA GLY A 29 1.02 9.26 9.54
C GLY A 29 0.13 8.11 9.12
N VAL A 30 -0.27 7.22 10.05
CA VAL A 30 -1.15 6.10 9.72
C VAL A 30 -2.45 6.63 9.13
N ASN A 31 -2.73 6.25 7.86
CA ASN A 31 -3.94 6.64 7.13
C ASN A 31 -4.20 8.16 7.16
N ASN A 32 -3.11 8.93 7.09
CA ASN A 32 -3.20 10.39 7.17
C ASN A 32 -2.65 11.04 5.89
N PRO A 33 -3.54 11.43 4.95
CA PRO A 33 -3.13 12.06 3.69
C PRO A 33 -2.32 13.35 3.88
N ALA A 34 -2.58 14.09 4.96
CA ALA A 34 -1.88 15.34 5.22
C ALA A 34 -0.39 15.16 5.43
N LEU A 35 0.06 13.96 5.80
CA LEU A 35 1.45 13.64 6.06
C LEU A 35 2.13 12.85 4.93
N GLN A 36 1.50 12.73 3.77
CA GLN A 36 2.03 11.93 2.66
C GLN A 36 3.41 12.38 2.17
N SER A 37 3.79 13.62 2.41
CA SER A 37 5.11 14.13 2.02
C SER A 37 6.20 13.86 3.06
N ILE A 38 5.83 13.38 4.25
CA ILE A 38 6.77 13.21 5.35
C ILE A 38 7.40 11.82 5.29
N HIS A 39 8.72 11.78 5.08
CA HIS A 39 9.47 10.53 4.97
C HIS A 39 9.31 9.67 6.23
N ASN A 40 9.17 8.36 6.05
CA ASN A 40 9.05 7.37 7.13
C ASN A 40 7.85 7.57 8.06
N THR A 41 6.91 8.43 7.70
CA THR A 41 5.76 8.78 8.54
C THR A 41 4.44 8.66 7.77
N GLY A 42 4.30 9.38 6.68
CA GLY A 42 3.05 9.40 5.93
C GLY A 42 2.82 8.15 5.08
N PRO A 43 1.57 7.94 4.63
CA PRO A 43 1.29 6.89 3.67
C PRO A 43 2.00 7.17 2.34
N LEU A 44 2.10 6.15 1.49
CA LEU A 44 2.64 6.36 0.15
C LEU A 44 1.86 7.48 -0.54
N PRO A 45 2.54 8.32 -1.36
CA PRO A 45 1.91 9.47 -1.98
C PRO A 45 0.77 9.11 -2.93
N GLN A 46 -0.19 10.01 -3.06
CA GLN A 46 -1.26 9.91 -4.04
C GLN A 46 -0.70 9.86 -5.45
N GLY A 47 -1.36 9.11 -6.33
CA GLY A 47 -0.95 8.99 -7.72
C GLY A 47 -1.25 7.61 -8.28
N ILE A 48 -0.58 7.27 -9.38
CA ILE A 48 -0.77 6.03 -10.10
C ILE A 48 0.48 5.17 -9.95
N TYR A 49 0.29 3.87 -9.72
CA TYR A 49 1.36 2.90 -9.54
C TYR A 49 1.10 1.67 -10.38
N THR A 50 2.17 1.01 -10.83
CA THR A 50 2.09 -0.32 -11.42
C THR A 50 2.38 -1.35 -10.34
N ILE A 51 1.54 -2.38 -10.25
CA ILE A 51 1.68 -3.48 -9.30
C ILE A 51 2.56 -4.55 -9.93
N ASN A 52 3.70 -4.84 -9.32
CA ASN A 52 4.63 -5.86 -9.80
C ASN A 52 4.30 -7.23 -9.23
N SER A 53 4.78 -8.28 -9.88
CA SER A 53 4.53 -9.67 -9.48
C SER A 53 4.93 -9.96 -8.04
N PRO A 54 4.15 -10.75 -7.29
CA PRO A 54 4.51 -11.09 -5.92
C PRO A 54 5.87 -11.77 -5.82
N VAL A 55 6.65 -11.37 -4.81
CA VAL A 55 7.95 -11.95 -4.50
C VAL A 55 8.05 -12.21 -3.01
N ASN A 56 8.94 -13.12 -2.63
CA ASN A 56 9.25 -13.38 -1.22
C ASN A 56 10.50 -12.58 -0.85
N THR A 57 10.44 -11.89 0.28
CA THR A 57 11.56 -11.06 0.75
C THR A 57 11.96 -11.45 2.16
N ALA A 58 13.22 -11.20 2.51
CA ALA A 58 13.72 -11.46 3.85
C ALA A 58 13.21 -10.42 4.86
N THR A 59 12.98 -9.19 4.40
CA THR A 59 12.63 -8.07 5.29
C THR A 59 11.14 -7.83 5.40
N HIS A 60 10.35 -8.14 4.36
CA HIS A 60 8.91 -7.86 4.31
C HIS A 60 8.06 -9.13 4.21
N GLY A 61 8.68 -10.31 4.24
CA GLY A 61 7.98 -11.59 4.21
C GLY A 61 7.59 -12.06 2.82
N PRO A 62 6.66 -13.04 2.75
CA PRO A 62 6.20 -13.60 1.48
C PRO A 62 5.13 -12.73 0.83
N TYR A 63 4.98 -12.94 -0.48
CA TYR A 63 3.91 -12.35 -1.27
C TYR A 63 3.89 -10.82 -1.21
N VAL A 64 5.05 -10.22 -1.40
CA VAL A 64 5.19 -8.76 -1.46
C VAL A 64 5.03 -8.31 -2.92
N MET A 65 4.17 -7.34 -3.15
CA MET A 65 3.99 -6.72 -4.46
C MET A 65 4.58 -5.33 -4.43
N TRP A 66 5.76 -5.14 -5.03
CA TRP A 66 6.37 -3.83 -5.13
C TRP A 66 5.58 -2.95 -6.09
N LEU A 67 5.56 -1.66 -5.82
CA LEU A 67 4.82 -0.66 -6.60
C LEU A 67 5.80 0.25 -7.32
N THR A 68 5.60 0.42 -8.63
CA THR A 68 6.38 1.35 -9.43
C THR A 68 5.55 2.61 -9.65
N PRO A 69 5.98 3.78 -9.15
CA PRO A 69 5.21 5.00 -9.34
C PRO A 69 5.26 5.46 -10.80
N ASP A 70 4.14 5.99 -11.26
CA ASP A 70 4.10 6.65 -12.57
C ASP A 70 4.99 7.90 -12.53
N PRO A 71 5.73 8.21 -13.61
CA PRO A 71 6.60 9.41 -13.64
C PRO A 71 5.87 10.73 -13.41
N THR A 72 4.55 10.77 -13.60
CA THR A 72 3.74 11.99 -13.36
C THR A 72 3.40 12.21 -11.89
N ASN A 73 3.64 11.22 -11.02
CA ASN A 73 3.36 11.37 -9.59
C ASN A 73 4.30 12.39 -8.95
N GLU A 74 3.79 13.13 -7.95
CA GLU A 74 4.64 13.84 -7.02
C GLU A 74 4.99 12.89 -5.87
N MET A 75 6.22 12.43 -5.84
CA MET A 75 6.66 11.45 -4.84
C MET A 75 7.35 12.07 -3.62
N PHE A 76 7.58 13.38 -3.62
CA PHE A 76 8.23 14.09 -2.50
C PHE A 76 9.62 13.53 -2.14
N GLY A 77 10.34 13.00 -3.13
CA GLY A 77 11.63 12.36 -2.92
C GLY A 77 11.55 11.00 -2.21
N ARG A 78 10.35 10.45 -2.05
CA ARG A 78 10.11 9.16 -1.38
C ARG A 78 10.06 8.03 -2.40
N SER A 79 10.46 6.82 -1.98
CA SER A 79 10.49 5.64 -2.86
C SER A 79 10.41 4.34 -2.05
N GLY A 80 10.39 3.20 -2.75
CA GLY A 80 10.45 1.90 -2.11
C GLY A 80 9.13 1.42 -1.54
N PHE A 81 8.02 1.75 -2.19
CA PHE A 81 6.69 1.35 -1.72
C PHE A 81 6.25 0.00 -2.28
N GLY A 82 5.51 -0.73 -1.47
CA GLY A 82 4.92 -2.01 -1.84
C GLY A 82 3.68 -2.32 -1.01
N ILE A 83 3.10 -3.49 -1.28
CA ILE A 83 1.99 -4.04 -0.50
C ILE A 83 2.53 -5.30 0.17
N HIS A 84 2.54 -5.34 1.51
CA HIS A 84 3.12 -6.45 2.27
C HIS A 84 2.31 -6.79 3.52
N ALA A 85 2.75 -7.82 4.25
CA ALA A 85 2.08 -8.30 5.47
C ALA A 85 2.35 -7.39 6.67
N ASP A 86 1.48 -7.52 7.68
CA ASP A 86 1.67 -6.88 8.97
C ASP A 86 2.83 -7.55 9.74
N GLU A 87 3.28 -6.91 10.81
CA GLU A 87 4.33 -7.41 11.67
C GLU A 87 3.85 -8.65 12.43
N ILE A 88 4.67 -9.72 12.42
CA ILE A 88 4.32 -10.97 13.10
C ILE A 88 4.31 -10.78 14.61
N ALA A 89 5.27 -10.03 15.16
CA ALA A 89 5.41 -9.86 16.60
C ALA A 89 4.28 -9.03 17.22
N ASN A 90 3.77 -8.03 16.51
CA ASN A 90 2.76 -7.10 17.02
C ASN A 90 1.68 -6.82 15.97
N PRO A 91 0.90 -7.86 15.57
CA PRO A 91 -0.13 -7.65 14.56
C PRO A 91 -1.22 -6.70 15.08
N GLY A 92 -1.72 -5.85 14.19
CA GLY A 92 -2.76 -4.87 14.53
C GLY A 92 -2.27 -3.63 15.26
N LYS A 93 -0.97 -3.49 15.54
CA LYS A 93 -0.41 -2.30 16.20
C LYS A 93 0.04 -1.23 15.20
N HIS A 94 -0.11 -1.49 13.89
CA HIS A 94 0.26 -0.57 12.82
C HIS A 94 1.76 -0.18 12.83
N LEU A 95 2.63 -1.16 13.10
CA LEU A 95 4.07 -0.93 13.23
C LEU A 95 4.88 -1.37 12.00
N ALA A 96 4.24 -2.01 11.02
CA ALA A 96 4.95 -2.62 9.88
C ALA A 96 5.17 -1.68 8.71
N SER A 97 4.69 -0.44 8.78
CA SER A 97 4.75 0.48 7.64
C SER A 97 5.46 1.78 7.99
N THR A 98 6.25 2.27 7.03
CA THR A 98 6.76 3.65 7.00
C THR A 98 6.22 4.37 5.77
N GLY A 99 5.18 3.79 5.13
CA GLY A 99 4.53 4.32 3.94
C GLY A 99 3.90 3.24 3.07
N CYS A 100 4.42 2.01 3.09
CA CYS A 100 3.86 0.89 2.33
C CYS A 100 2.43 0.54 2.78
N ILE A 101 1.68 -0.06 1.87
CA ILE A 101 0.35 -0.57 2.19
C ILE A 101 0.50 -1.94 2.87
N VAL A 102 -0.06 -2.07 4.06
CA VAL A 102 -0.05 -3.32 4.82
C VAL A 102 -1.44 -3.94 4.75
N MET A 103 -1.51 -5.18 4.25
CA MET A 103 -2.75 -5.93 4.10
C MET A 103 -2.55 -7.39 4.41
N SER A 104 -3.63 -8.09 4.77
CA SER A 104 -3.65 -9.53 5.03
C SER A 104 -3.25 -10.33 3.79
N ASN A 105 -2.86 -11.58 4.00
CA ASN A 105 -2.52 -12.48 2.89
C ASN A 105 -3.70 -12.70 1.94
N PRO A 106 -4.94 -12.96 2.41
CA PRO A 106 -6.09 -13.09 1.51
C PRO A 106 -6.33 -11.84 0.67
N ALA A 107 -6.17 -10.65 1.24
CA ALA A 107 -6.34 -9.40 0.50
C ALA A 107 -5.28 -9.24 -0.58
N ARG A 108 -4.01 -9.54 -0.26
CA ARG A 108 -2.92 -9.45 -1.23
C ARG A 108 -3.12 -10.43 -2.39
N ILE A 109 -3.56 -11.64 -2.09
CA ILE A 109 -3.87 -12.64 -3.12
C ILE A 109 -5.01 -12.14 -4.01
N ALA A 110 -6.07 -11.60 -3.43
CA ALA A 110 -7.20 -11.06 -4.18
C ALA A 110 -6.78 -9.91 -5.11
N ILE A 111 -5.89 -9.03 -4.64
CA ILE A 111 -5.34 -7.93 -5.44
C ILE A 111 -4.63 -8.49 -6.68
N TRP A 112 -3.72 -9.45 -6.49
CA TRP A 112 -2.97 -10.01 -7.62
C TRP A 112 -3.87 -10.81 -8.56
N GLN A 113 -4.80 -11.60 -8.03
CA GLN A 113 -5.71 -12.42 -8.82
C GLN A 113 -6.75 -11.61 -9.58
N SER A 114 -6.97 -10.34 -9.24
CA SER A 114 -7.86 -9.46 -9.98
C SER A 114 -7.43 -9.28 -11.44
N GLY A 115 -6.16 -9.50 -11.73
CA GLY A 115 -5.58 -9.29 -13.06
C GLY A 115 -5.29 -7.83 -13.39
N ASP A 116 -5.72 -6.89 -12.55
CA ASP A 116 -5.46 -5.47 -12.74
C ASP A 116 -4.08 -5.11 -12.17
N ARG A 117 -3.25 -4.46 -12.97
CA ARG A 117 -1.88 -4.10 -12.59
C ARG A 117 -1.71 -2.60 -12.36
N GLN A 118 -2.77 -1.84 -12.45
CA GLN A 118 -2.75 -0.40 -12.22
C GLN A 118 -3.47 -0.06 -10.93
N LEU A 119 -2.83 0.75 -10.10
CA LEU A 119 -3.34 1.19 -8.81
C LEU A 119 -3.38 2.72 -8.78
N ARG A 120 -4.51 3.27 -8.37
CA ARG A 120 -4.61 4.68 -8.02
C ARG A 120 -4.67 4.81 -6.50
N VAL A 121 -3.76 5.60 -5.94
CA VAL A 121 -3.79 5.98 -4.52
C VAL A 121 -4.47 7.34 -4.41
N THR A 122 -5.54 7.40 -3.64
CA THR A 122 -6.32 8.62 -3.41
C THR A 122 -6.29 9.00 -1.93
N SER A 123 -6.81 10.14 -1.60
CA SER A 123 -7.04 10.49 -0.19
C SER A 123 -8.15 9.59 0.39
#